data_d4dec80eebdb9935d0a70ac8ee06661c
#
_entry.id   d4dec80eebdb9935d0a70ac8ee06661c
#
_cell.length_a   1.000
_cell.length_b   1.000
_cell.length_c   1.000
_cell.angle_alpha   90.00
_cell.angle_beta   90.00
_cell.angle_gamma   90.00
#
_symmetry.space_group_name_H-M   'P 1'
#
loop_
_entity.id
_entity.type
_entity.pdbx_description
1 polymer ?
#
loop_
_entity_poly.entity_id
_entity_poly.type
_entity_poly.pdbx_seq_one_letter_code
_entity_poly.pdbx_strand_id
1 'polypeptide(L)'
;VMRQESAFNTRAKSHAGARGLMQLMPSTAGYMARKRFRGGRRNKLYEPGLNLQLGQKYLGYLLQHETVNGNILMMAAAYNGGPGNLAKWRRRILKLTSDPLLFIESMPSRETRDFVERVLSNFWIYRDRFGQKMPTLDAIAAGKTPIYKSID
;
A
#
# COMPACT_ATOMS: atom_id res chain seq x y z
N VAL A 1 1.32 6.73 -2.09
CA VAL A 1 0.92 5.66 -3.03
C VAL A 1 0.85 6.19 -4.46
N MET A 2 -0.04 7.13 -4.82
CA MET A 2 -0.25 7.61 -6.21
C MET A 2 1.04 7.97 -6.95
N ARG A 3 1.95 8.73 -6.31
CA ARG A 3 3.22 9.11 -6.91
C ARG A 3 4.03 7.90 -7.37
N GLN A 4 4.06 6.83 -6.56
CA GLN A 4 4.78 5.60 -6.88
C GLN A 4 4.06 4.75 -7.92
N GLU A 5 2.71 4.69 -7.87
CA GLU A 5 1.90 3.84 -8.73
C GLU A 5 1.78 4.38 -10.16
N SER A 6 1.57 5.67 -10.32
CA SER A 6 1.22 6.25 -11.61
C SER A 6 1.96 7.53 -11.96
N ALA A 7 2.80 8.08 -11.07
CA ALA A 7 3.34 9.44 -11.19
C ALA A 7 2.22 10.47 -11.48
N PHE A 8 1.04 10.27 -10.87
CA PHE A 8 -0.18 11.07 -11.06
C PHE A 8 -0.82 10.97 -12.46
N ASN A 9 -0.41 10.00 -13.29
CA ASN A 9 -1.04 9.77 -14.58
C ASN A 9 -2.38 9.05 -14.40
N THR A 10 -3.49 9.74 -14.69
CA THR A 10 -4.86 9.20 -14.56
C THR A 10 -5.13 8.04 -15.52
N ARG A 11 -4.39 7.94 -16.64
CA ARG A 11 -4.53 6.90 -17.65
C ARG A 11 -3.45 5.82 -17.58
N ALA A 12 -2.66 5.78 -16.50
CA ALA A 12 -1.66 4.75 -16.30
C ALA A 12 -2.30 3.34 -16.34
N LYS A 13 -1.63 2.42 -17.02
CA LYS A 13 -2.01 1.01 -17.10
C LYS A 13 -0.76 0.16 -16.99
N SER A 14 -0.75 -0.79 -16.05
CA SER A 14 0.33 -1.76 -15.93
C SER A 14 0.16 -2.94 -16.92
N HIS A 15 1.23 -3.70 -17.14
CA HIS A 15 1.18 -4.95 -17.91
C HIS A 15 0.19 -5.95 -17.30
N ALA A 16 0.08 -6.02 -15.97
CA ALA A 16 -0.87 -6.87 -15.27
C ALA A 16 -2.32 -6.38 -15.36
N GLY A 17 -2.56 -5.18 -15.90
CA GLY A 17 -3.89 -4.61 -16.11
C GLY A 17 -4.42 -3.74 -14.97
N ALA A 18 -3.59 -3.35 -14.01
CA ALA A 18 -3.90 -2.32 -13.04
C ALA A 18 -4.13 -0.96 -13.74
N ARG A 19 -5.01 -0.09 -13.21
CA ARG A 19 -5.45 1.13 -13.88
C ARG A 19 -5.55 2.33 -12.97
N GLY A 20 -5.26 3.49 -13.55
CA GLY A 20 -5.50 4.81 -12.96
C GLY A 20 -4.51 5.22 -11.89
N LEU A 21 -4.82 6.28 -11.17
CA LEU A 21 -3.94 6.94 -10.21
C LEU A 21 -3.37 6.02 -9.14
N MET A 22 -4.20 5.13 -8.60
CA MET A 22 -3.85 4.19 -7.53
C MET A 22 -3.51 2.79 -8.06
N GLN A 23 -3.38 2.62 -9.39
CA GLN A 23 -3.08 1.34 -10.06
C GLN A 23 -3.91 0.17 -9.50
N LEU A 24 -5.23 0.34 -9.47
CA LEU A 24 -6.12 -0.70 -8.96
C LEU A 24 -6.32 -1.82 -9.99
N MET A 25 -6.13 -3.05 -9.56
CA MET A 25 -6.57 -4.22 -10.32
C MET A 25 -8.10 -4.22 -10.40
N PRO A 26 -8.70 -4.56 -11.57
CA PRO A 26 -10.16 -4.64 -11.70
C PRO A 26 -10.85 -5.57 -10.70
N SER A 27 -10.17 -6.63 -10.25
CA SER A 27 -10.64 -7.53 -9.19
C SER A 27 -10.69 -6.83 -7.84
N THR A 28 -9.62 -6.13 -7.46
CA THR A 28 -9.54 -5.36 -6.21
C THR A 28 -10.57 -4.24 -6.18
N ALA A 29 -10.68 -3.49 -7.28
CA ALA A 29 -11.70 -2.45 -7.42
C ALA A 29 -13.12 -3.03 -7.30
N GLY A 30 -13.34 -4.20 -7.90
CA GLY A 30 -14.62 -4.91 -7.84
C GLY A 30 -14.98 -5.34 -6.42
N TYR A 31 -14.02 -5.85 -5.68
CA TYR A 31 -14.20 -6.22 -4.28
C TYR A 31 -14.56 -5.00 -3.41
N MET A 32 -13.81 -3.90 -3.58
CA MET A 32 -14.07 -2.64 -2.84
C MET A 32 -15.40 -1.98 -3.18
N ALA A 33 -15.82 -2.05 -4.45
CA ALA A 33 -17.07 -1.43 -4.93
C ALA A 33 -18.30 -2.35 -4.81
N ARG A 34 -18.11 -3.63 -4.45
CA ARG A 34 -19.16 -4.68 -4.55
C ARG A 34 -19.79 -4.75 -5.96
N LYS A 35 -19.00 -4.47 -7.00
CA LYS A 35 -19.41 -4.42 -8.41
C LYS A 35 -18.33 -5.05 -9.29
N ARG A 36 -18.70 -5.57 -10.46
CA ARG A 36 -17.71 -6.16 -11.39
C ARG A 36 -17.22 -5.14 -12.40
N PHE A 37 -15.91 -5.01 -12.52
CA PHE A 37 -15.23 -4.23 -13.55
C PHE A 37 -14.73 -5.16 -14.66
N ARG A 38 -15.62 -5.51 -15.62
CA ARG A 38 -15.33 -6.36 -16.77
C ARG A 38 -15.55 -5.61 -18.09
N GLY A 39 -14.90 -6.05 -19.18
CA GLY A 39 -15.01 -5.42 -20.49
C GLY A 39 -14.74 -3.93 -20.44
N GLY A 40 -15.54 -3.12 -21.11
CA GLY A 40 -15.43 -1.66 -21.16
C GLY A 40 -15.55 -0.96 -19.79
N ARG A 41 -16.25 -1.59 -18.82
CA ARG A 41 -16.37 -1.03 -17.46
C ARG A 41 -15.03 -0.91 -16.73
N ARG A 42 -13.98 -1.63 -17.14
CA ARG A 42 -12.62 -1.46 -16.60
C ARG A 42 -12.09 -0.05 -16.82
N ASN A 43 -12.52 0.63 -17.89
CA ASN A 43 -12.06 1.97 -18.22
C ASN A 43 -12.58 3.03 -17.24
N LYS A 44 -13.63 2.74 -16.47
CA LYS A 44 -14.08 3.60 -15.37
C LYS A 44 -13.00 3.78 -14.28
N LEU A 45 -12.03 2.87 -14.19
CA LEU A 45 -10.90 3.01 -13.27
C LEU A 45 -9.90 4.09 -13.68
N TYR A 46 -10.07 4.70 -14.86
CA TYR A 46 -9.32 5.90 -15.25
C TYR A 46 -9.99 7.20 -14.76
N GLU A 47 -11.22 7.13 -14.26
CA GLU A 47 -11.90 8.27 -13.63
C GLU A 47 -11.22 8.58 -12.29
N PRO A 48 -10.59 9.78 -12.12
CA PRO A 48 -9.78 10.09 -10.93
C PRO A 48 -10.54 9.94 -9.61
N GLY A 49 -11.75 10.49 -9.54
CA GLY A 49 -12.58 10.45 -8.32
C GLY A 49 -12.92 9.03 -7.89
N LEU A 50 -13.37 8.19 -8.84
CA LEU A 50 -13.68 6.79 -8.57
C LEU A 50 -12.42 6.00 -8.16
N ASN A 51 -11.32 6.21 -8.87
CA ASN A 51 -10.07 5.51 -8.58
C ASN A 51 -9.52 5.84 -7.19
N LEU A 52 -9.52 7.12 -6.81
CA LEU A 52 -9.11 7.58 -5.49
C LEU A 52 -10.01 7.03 -4.39
N GLN A 53 -11.34 7.11 -4.56
CA GLN A 53 -12.30 6.59 -3.60
C GLN A 53 -12.09 5.09 -3.33
N LEU A 54 -11.92 4.30 -4.39
CA LEU A 54 -11.69 2.86 -4.25
C LEU A 54 -10.31 2.54 -3.70
N GLY A 55 -9.29 3.32 -4.07
CA GLY A 55 -7.93 3.18 -3.54
C GLY A 55 -7.85 3.48 -2.05
N GLN A 56 -8.50 4.55 -1.58
CA GLN A 56 -8.61 4.87 -0.16
C GLN A 56 -9.34 3.78 0.62
N LYS A 57 -10.43 3.26 0.06
CA LYS A 57 -11.17 2.14 0.64
C LYS A 57 -10.29 0.89 0.78
N TYR A 58 -9.47 0.62 -0.23
CA TYR A 58 -8.54 -0.51 -0.21
C TYR A 58 -7.43 -0.32 0.82
N LEU A 59 -6.86 0.88 0.95
CA LEU A 59 -5.88 1.19 2.00
C LEU A 59 -6.48 0.98 3.40
N GLY A 60 -7.69 1.48 3.64
CA GLY A 60 -8.42 1.27 4.90
C GLY A 60 -8.68 -0.21 5.19
N TYR A 61 -9.11 -0.97 4.17
CA TYR A 61 -9.28 -2.43 4.27
C TYR A 61 -7.97 -3.12 4.65
N LEU A 62 -6.86 -2.77 4.00
CA LEU A 62 -5.56 -3.36 4.31
C LEU A 62 -5.08 -3.03 5.72
N LEU A 63 -5.25 -1.79 6.18
CA LEU A 63 -4.87 -1.40 7.55
C LEU A 63 -5.61 -2.21 8.62
N GLN A 64 -6.87 -2.57 8.37
CA GLN A 64 -7.69 -3.38 9.27
C GLN A 64 -7.48 -4.89 9.10
N HIS A 65 -6.80 -5.31 8.02
CA HIS A 65 -6.58 -6.72 7.74
C HIS A 65 -5.66 -7.36 8.80
N GLU A 66 -5.98 -8.56 9.27
CA GLU A 66 -5.27 -9.28 10.35
C GLU A 66 -3.76 -9.42 10.11
N THR A 67 -3.33 -9.59 8.86
CA THR A 67 -1.91 -9.70 8.50
C THR A 67 -1.18 -8.36 8.56
N VAL A 68 -1.90 -7.24 8.57
CA VAL A 68 -1.36 -5.87 8.60
C VAL A 68 -1.46 -5.27 9.99
N ASN A 69 -2.63 -5.39 10.62
CA ASN A 69 -2.89 -4.91 11.99
C ASN A 69 -2.38 -3.48 12.24
N GLY A 70 -2.77 -2.56 11.37
CA GLY A 70 -2.40 -1.14 11.47
C GLY A 70 -0.95 -0.80 11.12
N ASN A 71 -0.07 -1.78 10.90
CA ASN A 71 1.34 -1.54 10.57
C ASN A 71 1.49 -0.97 9.15
N ILE A 72 2.03 0.26 9.04
CA ILE A 72 2.13 0.96 7.75
C ILE A 72 3.12 0.31 6.77
N LEU A 73 4.19 -0.35 7.26
CA LEU A 73 5.12 -1.13 6.43
C LEU A 73 4.40 -2.33 5.81
N MET A 74 3.67 -3.07 6.65
CA MET A 74 2.90 -4.23 6.21
C MET A 74 1.76 -3.82 5.26
N MET A 75 1.13 -2.67 5.49
CA MET A 75 0.10 -2.12 4.61
C MET A 75 0.68 -1.83 3.21
N ALA A 76 1.83 -1.17 3.12
CA ALA A 76 2.48 -0.91 1.85
C ALA A 76 2.91 -2.20 1.14
N ALA A 77 3.46 -3.17 1.88
CA ALA A 77 3.81 -4.49 1.35
C ALA A 77 2.59 -5.27 0.84
N ALA A 78 1.46 -5.22 1.57
CA ALA A 78 0.20 -5.85 1.15
C ALA A 78 -0.43 -5.16 -0.06
N TYR A 79 -0.26 -3.84 -0.17
CA TYR A 79 -0.77 -3.08 -1.31
C TYR A 79 -0.14 -3.54 -2.63
N ASN A 80 1.18 -3.61 -2.68
CA ASN A 80 1.92 -4.04 -3.87
C ASN A 80 1.90 -5.57 -4.06
N GLY A 81 2.28 -6.32 -3.03
CA GLY A 81 2.45 -7.78 -3.11
C GLY A 81 1.18 -8.60 -2.90
N GLY A 82 0.11 -7.96 -2.40
CA GLY A 82 -1.13 -8.62 -1.98
C GLY A 82 -1.08 -9.19 -0.56
N PRO A 83 -2.21 -9.21 0.17
CA PRO A 83 -2.26 -9.69 1.56
C PRO A 83 -1.93 -11.18 1.70
N GLY A 84 -2.24 -12.00 0.70
CA GLY A 84 -1.91 -13.43 0.69
C GLY A 84 -0.41 -13.70 0.64
N ASN A 85 0.36 -12.95 -0.16
CA ASN A 85 1.81 -13.05 -0.19
C ASN A 85 2.43 -12.51 1.09
N LEU A 86 1.94 -11.39 1.60
CA LEU A 86 2.37 -10.86 2.89
C LEU A 86 2.20 -11.90 4.01
N ALA A 87 1.07 -12.60 4.07
CA ALA A 87 0.82 -13.64 5.05
C ALA A 87 1.86 -14.78 4.97
N LYS A 88 2.25 -15.19 3.74
CA LYS A 88 3.31 -16.19 3.53
C LYS A 88 4.68 -15.67 4.01
N TRP A 89 5.02 -14.44 3.67
CA TRP A 89 6.30 -13.83 4.09
C TRP A 89 6.38 -13.67 5.60
N ARG A 90 5.31 -13.19 6.24
CA ARG A 90 5.25 -13.07 7.71
C ARG A 90 5.54 -14.38 8.42
N ARG A 91 4.92 -15.49 8.00
CA ARG A 91 5.14 -16.81 8.61
C ARG A 91 6.60 -17.28 8.58
N ARG A 92 7.36 -16.85 7.55
CA ARG A 92 8.78 -17.21 7.41
C ARG A 92 9.67 -16.23 8.15
N ILE A 93 9.48 -14.94 7.94
CA ILE A 93 10.42 -13.89 8.35
C ILE A 93 10.29 -13.60 9.85
N LEU A 94 9.08 -13.60 10.43
CA LEU A 94 8.89 -13.35 11.87
C LEU A 94 9.46 -14.45 12.78
N LYS A 95 9.85 -15.58 12.21
CA LYS A 95 10.65 -16.58 12.92
C LYS A 95 12.12 -16.20 13.06
N LEU A 96 12.58 -15.25 12.26
CA LEU A 96 13.98 -14.83 12.14
C LEU A 96 14.23 -13.48 12.80
N THR A 97 13.26 -12.59 12.74
CA THR A 97 13.40 -11.22 13.25
C THR A 97 12.08 -10.59 13.64
N SER A 98 12.11 -9.74 14.67
CA SER A 98 11.03 -8.82 15.04
C SER A 98 11.32 -7.37 14.59
N ASP A 99 12.52 -7.10 14.07
CA ASP A 99 12.89 -5.79 13.56
C ASP A 99 12.10 -5.45 12.29
N PRO A 100 11.39 -4.31 12.25
CA PRO A 100 10.54 -3.96 11.12
C PRO A 100 11.31 -3.68 9.83
N LEU A 101 12.51 -3.15 9.88
CA LEU A 101 13.33 -2.88 8.70
C LEU A 101 13.92 -4.17 8.16
N LEU A 102 14.49 -4.99 9.04
CA LEU A 102 15.03 -6.29 8.64
C LEU A 102 13.93 -7.19 8.07
N PHE A 103 12.69 -7.07 8.56
CA PHE A 103 11.55 -7.75 7.96
C PHE A 103 11.36 -7.35 6.49
N ILE A 104 11.36 -6.04 6.18
CA ILE A 104 11.20 -5.54 4.82
C ILE A 104 12.32 -6.04 3.92
N GLU A 105 13.58 -5.91 4.35
CA GLU A 105 14.74 -6.37 3.60
C GLU A 105 14.75 -7.88 3.33
N SER A 106 14.15 -8.66 4.24
CA SER A 106 14.06 -10.13 4.13
C SER A 106 12.92 -10.60 3.20
N MET A 107 12.07 -9.71 2.70
CA MET A 107 11.00 -10.09 1.75
C MET A 107 11.60 -10.58 0.43
N PRO A 108 11.09 -11.69 -0.15
CA PRO A 108 11.62 -12.25 -1.40
C PRO A 108 11.41 -11.34 -2.63
N SER A 109 10.36 -10.51 -2.62
CA SER A 109 10.03 -9.62 -3.74
C SER A 109 10.81 -8.31 -3.66
N ARG A 110 11.80 -8.15 -4.54
CA ARG A 110 12.53 -6.88 -4.68
C ARG A 110 11.59 -5.73 -5.04
N GLU A 111 10.66 -5.96 -5.97
CA GLU A 111 9.66 -4.95 -6.35
C GLU A 111 8.87 -4.44 -5.15
N THR A 112 8.45 -5.35 -4.26
CA THR A 112 7.70 -4.96 -3.06
C THR A 112 8.58 -4.23 -2.05
N ARG A 113 9.85 -4.62 -1.87
CA ARG A 113 10.78 -3.87 -1.01
C ARG A 113 10.95 -2.44 -1.50
N ASP A 114 11.30 -2.27 -2.78
CA ASP A 114 11.46 -0.96 -3.42
C ASP A 114 10.17 -0.11 -3.33
N PHE A 115 9.02 -0.74 -3.47
CA PHE A 115 7.72 -0.08 -3.32
C PHE A 115 7.50 0.45 -1.91
N VAL A 116 7.72 -0.39 -0.88
CA VAL A 116 7.56 0.00 0.53
C VAL A 116 8.46 1.17 0.85
N GLU A 117 9.75 1.08 0.52
CA GLU A 117 10.73 2.14 0.77
C GLU A 117 10.28 3.47 0.14
N ARG A 118 9.96 3.47 -1.15
CA ARG A 118 9.58 4.70 -1.87
C ARG A 118 8.25 5.28 -1.39
N VAL A 119 7.26 4.44 -1.11
CA VAL A 119 5.95 4.92 -0.63
C VAL A 119 6.08 5.57 0.73
N LEU A 120 6.84 4.95 1.65
CA LEU A 120 6.96 5.48 3.00
C LEU A 120 7.90 6.69 3.08
N SER A 121 9.00 6.69 2.33
CA SER A 121 9.85 7.89 2.19
C SER A 121 9.03 9.08 1.68
N ASN A 122 8.23 8.89 0.62
CA ASN A 122 7.34 9.93 0.14
C ASN A 122 6.29 10.35 1.18
N PHE A 123 5.72 9.39 1.93
CA PHE A 123 4.74 9.68 2.97
C PHE A 123 5.33 10.60 4.06
N TRP A 124 6.52 10.29 4.56
CA TRP A 124 7.18 11.11 5.58
C TRP A 124 7.65 12.46 5.04
N ILE A 125 8.19 12.53 3.82
CA ILE A 125 8.54 13.80 3.18
C ILE A 125 7.32 14.72 3.04
N TYR A 126 6.15 14.18 2.65
CA TYR A 126 4.94 14.99 2.59
C TYR A 126 4.46 15.45 3.97
N ARG A 127 4.52 14.58 4.98
CA ARG A 127 4.17 14.96 6.35
C ARG A 127 5.07 16.08 6.88
N ASP A 128 6.37 15.98 6.66
CA ASP A 128 7.35 17.00 7.02
C ASP A 128 7.02 18.34 6.35
N ARG A 129 6.81 18.33 5.04
CA ARG A 129 6.45 19.53 4.27
C ARG A 129 5.16 20.21 4.75
N PHE A 130 4.23 19.45 5.29
CA PHE A 130 2.98 19.97 5.86
C PHE A 130 3.06 20.25 7.37
N GLY A 131 4.25 20.19 7.99
CA GLY A 131 4.44 20.41 9.42
C GLY A 131 3.75 19.39 10.30
N GLN A 132 3.52 18.18 9.80
CA GLN A 132 2.81 17.11 10.51
C GLN A 132 3.77 16.22 11.29
N LYS A 133 3.34 15.74 12.46
CA LYS A 133 4.10 14.76 13.26
C LYS A 133 4.32 13.46 12.49
N MET A 134 5.44 12.78 12.73
CA MET A 134 5.83 11.54 12.04
C MET A 134 5.95 10.34 13.00
N PRO A 135 4.92 9.99 13.80
CA PRO A 135 5.01 8.97 14.84
C PRO A 135 5.38 7.58 14.30
N THR A 136 5.10 7.30 13.04
CA THR A 136 5.48 6.03 12.40
C THR A 136 6.97 5.99 12.06
N LEU A 137 7.59 7.11 11.70
CA LEU A 137 9.03 7.23 11.51
C LEU A 137 9.76 7.11 12.83
N ASP A 138 9.27 7.81 13.87
CA ASP A 138 9.83 7.75 15.23
C ASP A 138 9.78 6.31 15.78
N ALA A 139 8.67 5.60 15.53
CA ALA A 139 8.53 4.20 15.92
C ALA A 139 9.57 3.29 15.25
N ILE A 140 9.80 3.47 13.94
CA ILE A 140 10.81 2.70 13.20
C ILE A 140 12.21 3.02 13.73
N ALA A 141 12.55 4.29 13.92
CA ALA A 141 13.84 4.70 14.47
C ALA A 141 14.10 4.10 15.86
N ALA A 142 13.04 3.86 16.64
CA ALA A 142 13.10 3.20 17.95
C ALA A 142 13.00 1.66 17.89
N GLY A 143 13.05 1.04 16.71
CA GLY A 143 12.87 -0.41 16.52
C GLY A 143 11.49 -0.92 16.86
N LYS A 144 10.47 -0.05 16.90
CA LYS A 144 9.08 -0.39 17.26
C LYS A 144 8.19 -0.54 16.03
N THR A 145 7.11 -1.28 16.19
CA THR A 145 6.09 -1.43 15.14
C THR A 145 5.45 -0.09 14.79
N PRO A 146 5.51 0.35 13.51
CA PRO A 146 4.97 1.65 13.08
C PRO A 146 3.46 1.55 12.80
N ILE A 147 2.67 1.74 13.82
CA ILE A 147 1.20 1.73 13.71
C ILE A 147 0.71 3.05 13.13
N TYR A 148 -0.04 2.96 12.03
CA TYR A 148 -0.68 4.11 11.41
C TYR A 148 -1.77 4.68 12.31
N LYS A 149 -1.72 5.98 12.54
CA LYS A 149 -2.80 6.75 13.17
C LYS A 149 -3.26 7.80 12.17
N SER A 150 -4.57 7.88 11.96
CA SER A 150 -5.14 8.95 11.13
C SER A 150 -4.80 10.31 11.75
N ILE A 151 -4.73 11.32 10.91
CA ILE A 151 -4.61 12.72 11.37
C ILE A 151 -6.04 13.16 11.61
N ASP A 152 -6.35 13.47 12.86
CA ASP A 152 -7.58 14.16 13.23
C ASP A 152 -7.45 15.63 12.85
#